data_7fee4666b87bfc320791211ad78c6839
#
_entry.id   7fee4666b87bfc320791211ad78c6839
#
_cell.length_a   1.000
_cell.length_b   1.000
_cell.length_c   1.000
_cell.angle_alpha   90.00
_cell.angle_beta   90.00
_cell.angle_gamma   90.00
#
_symmetry.space_group_name_H-M   'P 1'
#
loop_
_entity.id
_entity.type
_entity.pdbx_description
1 polymer ?
#
loop_
_entity_poly.entity_id
_entity_poly.type
_entity_poly.pdbx_seq_one_letter_code
_entity_poly.pdbx_strand_id
1 'polypeptide(L)'
;MEAFDQLPVAAVVNGKYFCVHGGISSNVTTLDAINEFDRKMEIPGEECLFADLLWADPAEYDEDIDADYVFNEGRKFSVCYGRKPTNEFLERGGLKSIVRAHECKFEGYELHRWNGDDKPPPVITVFSAPNYTASNNEGGVFITGGEDGDYFVSYEETEKKPYVLPRIPDENGKTSITGPMADAFTFF
;
A
#
# COMPACT_ATOMS: atom_id res chain seq x y z
N MET A 1 -1.99 -18.40 10.40
CA MET A 1 -3.18 -17.55 10.12
C MET A 1 -3.56 -16.74 11.35
N GLU A 2 -3.82 -17.32 12.51
CA GLU A 2 -4.24 -16.58 13.74
C GLU A 2 -3.37 -15.35 14.09
N ALA A 3 -2.05 -15.41 13.83
CA ALA A 3 -1.18 -14.27 14.07
C ALA A 3 -1.47 -13.07 13.13
N PHE A 4 -1.79 -13.34 11.87
CA PHE A 4 -2.11 -12.29 10.90
C PHE A 4 -3.45 -11.61 11.22
N ASP A 5 -4.43 -12.37 11.73
CA ASP A 5 -5.74 -11.84 12.12
C ASP A 5 -5.64 -10.81 13.26
N GLN A 6 -4.52 -10.81 14.02
CA GLN A 6 -4.27 -9.86 15.09
C GLN A 6 -3.57 -8.57 14.62
N LEU A 7 -3.01 -8.55 13.41
CA LEU A 7 -2.34 -7.36 12.90
C LEU A 7 -3.34 -6.23 12.62
N PRO A 8 -2.99 -4.96 12.90
CA PRO A 8 -3.81 -3.84 12.49
C PRO A 8 -3.81 -3.71 10.97
N VAL A 9 -4.93 -3.28 10.39
CA VAL A 9 -5.08 -3.04 8.94
C VAL A 9 -4.73 -1.62 8.55
N ALA A 10 -4.72 -0.70 9.50
CA ALA A 10 -4.33 0.69 9.33
C ALA A 10 -3.78 1.25 10.63
N ALA A 11 -3.10 2.39 10.56
CA ALA A 11 -2.58 3.12 11.72
C ALA A 11 -2.60 4.64 11.46
N VAL A 12 -2.75 5.44 12.51
CA VAL A 12 -2.49 6.88 12.45
C VAL A 12 -1.16 7.15 13.16
N VAL A 13 -0.20 7.66 12.41
CA VAL A 13 1.15 7.96 12.90
C VAL A 13 1.28 9.45 13.17
N ASN A 14 1.78 9.81 14.35
CA ASN A 14 1.99 11.18 14.83
C ASN A 14 0.73 12.07 14.78
N GLY A 15 -0.48 11.48 14.73
CA GLY A 15 -1.73 12.23 14.53
C GLY A 15 -1.82 12.94 13.17
N LYS A 16 -1.01 12.56 12.20
CA LYS A 16 -0.86 13.25 10.91
C LYS A 16 -1.01 12.35 9.69
N TYR A 17 -0.53 11.12 9.78
CA TYR A 17 -0.42 10.22 8.64
C TYR A 17 -1.34 9.02 8.83
N PHE A 18 -2.26 8.82 7.90
CA PHE A 18 -3.05 7.58 7.83
C PHE A 18 -2.26 6.55 7.04
N CYS A 19 -1.76 5.55 7.72
CA CYS A 19 -0.98 4.46 7.12
C CYS A 19 -1.88 3.26 6.86
N VAL A 20 -1.90 2.78 5.62
CA VAL A 20 -2.74 1.68 5.15
C VAL A 20 -2.00 0.92 4.04
N HIS A 21 -2.38 -0.32 3.71
CA HIS A 21 -1.72 -1.05 2.62
C HIS A 21 -2.16 -0.57 1.24
N GLY A 22 -3.46 -0.59 0.94
CA GLY A 22 -4.06 -0.13 -0.31
C GLY A 22 -4.48 1.34 -0.22
N GLY A 23 -5.68 1.62 0.23
CA GLY A 23 -6.16 3.01 0.27
C GLY A 23 -7.54 3.19 0.89
N ILE A 24 -8.27 4.12 0.33
CA ILE A 24 -9.63 4.47 0.74
C ILE A 24 -10.64 4.19 -0.39
N SER A 25 -11.91 4.09 -0.03
CA SER A 25 -13.03 3.95 -0.95
C SER A 25 -14.28 4.62 -0.38
N SER A 26 -15.38 4.51 -1.08
CA SER A 26 -16.68 4.95 -0.55
C SER A 26 -17.12 4.17 0.70
N ASN A 27 -16.55 2.99 0.95
CA ASN A 27 -16.78 2.18 2.14
C ASN A 27 -15.92 2.64 3.34
N VAL A 28 -14.79 3.32 3.07
CA VAL A 28 -13.85 3.82 4.10
C VAL A 28 -14.19 5.26 4.42
N THR A 29 -15.26 5.47 5.18
CA THR A 29 -15.83 6.80 5.42
C THR A 29 -15.20 7.56 6.58
N THR A 30 -14.78 6.87 7.63
CA THR A 30 -14.20 7.46 8.85
C THR A 30 -13.17 6.53 9.49
N LEU A 31 -12.30 7.08 10.34
CA LEU A 31 -11.38 6.28 11.16
C LEU A 31 -12.13 5.36 12.14
N ASP A 32 -13.29 5.81 12.65
CA ASP A 32 -14.10 5.01 13.57
C ASP A 32 -14.66 3.77 12.87
N ALA A 33 -15.13 3.89 11.63
CA ALA A 33 -15.60 2.76 10.84
C ALA A 33 -14.52 1.67 10.67
N ILE A 34 -13.24 2.07 10.57
CA ILE A 34 -12.10 1.14 10.49
C ILE A 34 -11.89 0.41 11.83
N ASN A 35 -12.17 1.05 12.96
CA ASN A 35 -12.04 0.42 14.27
C ASN A 35 -13.21 -0.52 14.61
N GLU A 36 -14.36 -0.30 14.03
CA GLU A 36 -15.60 -1.02 14.36
C GLU A 36 -15.81 -2.31 13.57
N PHE A 37 -15.18 -2.46 12.37
CA PHE A 37 -15.39 -3.68 11.59
C PHE A 37 -14.62 -4.87 12.14
N ASP A 38 -15.18 -6.06 11.99
CA ASP A 38 -14.49 -7.32 12.34
C ASP A 38 -13.48 -7.69 11.25
N ARG A 39 -12.18 -7.55 11.56
CA ARG A 39 -11.09 -7.89 10.65
C ARG A 39 -10.60 -9.34 10.76
N LYS A 40 -11.13 -10.12 11.69
CA LYS A 40 -10.73 -11.51 11.94
C LYS A 40 -11.48 -12.48 11.02
N MET A 41 -11.36 -12.23 9.73
CA MET A 41 -12.00 -13.01 8.68
C MET A 41 -11.06 -13.13 7.48
N GLU A 42 -11.36 -14.06 6.59
CA GLU A 42 -10.74 -14.05 5.25
C GLU A 42 -11.14 -12.80 4.50
N ILE A 43 -10.23 -12.28 3.67
CA ILE A 43 -10.50 -11.08 2.85
C ILE A 43 -11.66 -11.43 1.91
N PRO A 44 -12.79 -10.71 1.98
CA PRO A 44 -13.90 -10.96 1.10
C PRO A 44 -13.52 -10.82 -0.37
N GLY A 45 -14.06 -11.70 -1.22
CA GLY A 45 -13.93 -11.60 -2.68
C GLY A 45 -14.87 -10.56 -3.32
N GLU A 46 -15.50 -9.72 -2.51
CA GLU A 46 -16.42 -8.66 -2.91
C GLU A 46 -15.95 -7.32 -2.34
N GLU A 47 -16.37 -6.23 -2.96
CA GLU A 47 -16.03 -4.88 -2.52
C GLU A 47 -16.62 -4.58 -1.14
N CYS A 48 -15.75 -4.29 -0.20
CA CYS A 48 -16.11 -3.90 1.17
C CYS A 48 -14.96 -3.11 1.80
N LEU A 49 -15.23 -2.49 2.95
CA LEU A 49 -14.24 -1.71 3.69
C LEU A 49 -12.90 -2.46 3.87
N PHE A 50 -12.92 -3.72 4.26
CA PHE A 50 -11.70 -4.51 4.48
C PHE A 50 -10.93 -4.76 3.18
N ALA A 51 -11.64 -5.15 2.12
CA ALA A 51 -11.03 -5.36 0.81
C ALA A 51 -10.41 -4.07 0.27
N ASP A 52 -11.11 -2.94 0.39
CA ASP A 52 -10.64 -1.66 -0.12
C ASP A 52 -9.42 -1.11 0.64
N LEU A 53 -9.35 -1.28 1.96
CA LEU A 53 -8.15 -0.94 2.73
C LEU A 53 -6.89 -1.67 2.25
N LEU A 54 -7.04 -2.83 1.61
CA LEU A 54 -5.94 -3.66 1.12
C LEU A 54 -5.67 -3.50 -0.38
N TRP A 55 -6.69 -3.17 -1.19
CA TRP A 55 -6.63 -3.27 -2.64
C TRP A 55 -6.85 -1.96 -3.40
N ALA A 56 -7.40 -0.91 -2.78
CA ALA A 56 -7.62 0.36 -3.46
C ALA A 56 -6.29 1.04 -3.80
N ASP A 57 -6.22 1.62 -4.99
CA ASP A 57 -5.05 2.37 -5.47
C ASP A 57 -5.38 3.87 -5.66
N PRO A 58 -4.41 4.77 -5.57
CA PRO A 58 -4.60 6.16 -5.96
C PRO A 58 -4.75 6.27 -7.49
N ALA A 59 -5.57 7.21 -7.96
CA ALA A 59 -5.73 7.47 -9.38
C ALA A 59 -4.40 7.98 -10.00
N GLU A 60 -4.03 7.41 -11.15
CA GLU A 60 -2.80 7.76 -11.88
C GLU A 60 -3.07 8.73 -13.05
N TYR A 61 -4.23 8.62 -13.70
CA TYR A 61 -4.57 9.41 -14.88
C TYR A 61 -5.32 10.68 -14.52
N ASP A 62 -5.01 11.78 -15.20
CA ASP A 62 -5.59 13.10 -14.92
C ASP A 62 -7.13 13.09 -14.87
N GLU A 63 -7.77 12.33 -15.76
CA GLU A 63 -9.22 12.18 -15.82
C GLU A 63 -9.80 11.46 -14.60
N ASP A 64 -9.06 10.49 -14.04
CA ASP A 64 -9.45 9.72 -12.87
C ASP A 64 -9.12 10.46 -11.57
N ILE A 65 -8.07 11.28 -11.56
CA ILE A 65 -7.69 12.11 -10.40
C ILE A 65 -8.84 13.04 -10.01
N ASP A 66 -9.59 13.56 -10.96
CA ASP A 66 -10.73 14.44 -10.72
C ASP A 66 -12.06 13.70 -10.51
N ALA A 67 -12.08 12.37 -10.73
CA ALA A 67 -13.19 11.52 -10.35
C ALA A 67 -13.20 11.26 -8.83
N ASP A 68 -14.36 10.88 -8.28
CA ASP A 68 -14.43 10.50 -6.87
C ASP A 68 -13.81 9.11 -6.68
N TYR A 69 -14.37 8.11 -7.36
CA TYR A 69 -13.89 6.72 -7.39
C TYR A 69 -14.16 6.12 -8.76
N VAL A 70 -13.21 5.38 -9.29
CA VAL A 70 -13.36 4.60 -10.51
C VAL A 70 -13.03 3.14 -10.24
N PHE A 71 -13.60 2.21 -11.02
CA PHE A 71 -13.25 0.80 -10.88
C PHE A 71 -11.76 0.60 -11.18
N ASN A 72 -11.07 -0.19 -10.35
CA ASN A 72 -9.65 -0.48 -10.55
C ASN A 72 -9.47 -1.55 -11.64
N GLU A 73 -9.34 -1.09 -12.89
CA GLU A 73 -9.17 -1.96 -14.06
C GLU A 73 -7.86 -2.76 -14.01
N GLY A 74 -6.82 -2.22 -13.39
CA GLY A 74 -5.53 -2.91 -13.22
C GLY A 74 -5.62 -4.12 -12.31
N ARG A 75 -6.35 -3.99 -11.22
CA ARG A 75 -6.56 -5.08 -10.24
C ARG A 75 -7.74 -5.96 -10.56
N LYS A 76 -8.69 -5.52 -11.42
CA LYS A 76 -10.00 -6.14 -11.63
C LYS A 76 -10.80 -6.32 -10.33
N PHE A 77 -10.51 -5.49 -9.36
CA PHE A 77 -11.07 -5.53 -8.01
C PHE A 77 -10.86 -4.19 -7.31
N SER A 78 -11.80 -3.79 -6.42
CA SER A 78 -11.74 -2.54 -5.67
C SER A 78 -11.77 -1.28 -6.58
N VAL A 79 -11.26 -0.16 -6.09
CA VAL A 79 -11.36 1.14 -6.76
C VAL A 79 -10.02 1.86 -6.84
N CYS A 80 -9.90 2.78 -7.79
CA CYS A 80 -8.95 3.88 -7.73
C CYS A 80 -9.66 5.10 -7.16
N TYR A 81 -9.02 5.77 -6.20
CA TYR A 81 -9.57 6.96 -5.52
C TYR A 81 -8.87 8.23 -5.98
N GLY A 82 -9.67 9.27 -6.24
CA GLY A 82 -9.19 10.54 -6.75
C GLY A 82 -8.90 11.58 -5.66
N ARG A 83 -8.59 12.79 -6.12
CA ARG A 83 -8.19 13.94 -5.29
C ARG A 83 -9.27 14.39 -4.30
N LYS A 84 -10.52 14.49 -4.76
CA LYS A 84 -11.60 15.02 -3.93
C LYS A 84 -11.90 14.14 -2.71
N PRO A 85 -12.20 12.82 -2.85
CA PRO A 85 -12.47 11.97 -1.70
C PRO A 85 -11.25 11.85 -0.77
N THR A 86 -10.03 11.90 -1.31
CA THR A 86 -8.81 11.93 -0.51
C THR A 86 -8.76 13.16 0.38
N ASN A 87 -8.97 14.36 -0.17
CA ASN A 87 -8.97 15.60 0.60
C ASN A 87 -10.08 15.61 1.67
N GLU A 88 -11.28 15.15 1.32
CA GLU A 88 -12.40 15.05 2.25
C GLU A 88 -12.12 14.08 3.42
N PHE A 89 -11.48 12.95 3.14
CA PHE A 89 -11.06 11.98 4.16
C PHE A 89 -10.02 12.59 5.10
N LEU A 90 -8.98 13.23 4.53
CA LEU A 90 -7.91 13.87 5.29
C LEU A 90 -8.43 15.01 6.16
N GLU A 91 -9.29 15.88 5.61
CA GLU A 91 -9.90 16.99 6.34
C GLU A 91 -10.76 16.49 7.51
N ARG A 92 -11.62 15.50 7.26
CA ARG A 92 -12.47 14.89 8.28
C ARG A 92 -11.67 14.27 9.42
N GLY A 93 -10.53 13.61 9.10
CA GLY A 93 -9.64 13.00 10.08
C GLY A 93 -8.65 13.96 10.74
N GLY A 94 -8.56 15.22 10.29
CA GLY A 94 -7.51 16.15 10.71
C GLY A 94 -6.11 15.68 10.32
N LEU A 95 -5.99 14.96 9.19
CA LEU A 95 -4.77 14.29 8.74
C LEU A 95 -4.05 15.09 7.66
N LYS A 96 -2.75 14.83 7.50
CA LYS A 96 -1.89 15.48 6.52
C LYS A 96 -1.83 14.72 5.19
N SER A 97 -1.66 13.40 5.26
CA SER A 97 -1.51 12.55 4.08
C SER A 97 -1.93 11.11 4.38
N ILE A 98 -2.36 10.40 3.34
CA ILE A 98 -2.41 8.94 3.32
C ILE A 98 -1.02 8.43 2.96
N VAL A 99 -0.46 7.51 3.74
CA VAL A 99 0.79 6.79 3.44
C VAL A 99 0.43 5.34 3.17
N ARG A 100 0.73 4.85 1.96
CA ARG A 100 0.32 3.52 1.52
C ARG A 100 1.46 2.78 0.82
N ALA A 101 1.28 1.51 0.54
CA ALA A 101 2.25 0.66 -0.13
C ALA A 101 1.69 0.09 -1.46
N HIS A 102 1.55 -1.22 -1.63
CA HIS A 102 0.84 -1.99 -2.66
C HIS A 102 1.33 -1.83 -4.10
N GLU A 103 1.90 -0.70 -4.50
CA GLU A 103 2.42 -0.44 -5.84
C GLU A 103 3.94 -0.32 -5.84
N CYS A 104 4.59 -1.02 -6.79
CA CYS A 104 6.03 -0.90 -7.01
C CYS A 104 6.33 0.47 -7.62
N LYS A 105 7.18 1.26 -6.97
CA LYS A 105 7.67 2.55 -7.47
C LYS A 105 9.17 2.48 -7.68
N PHE A 106 9.66 3.06 -8.80
CA PHE A 106 11.05 2.90 -9.22
C PHE A 106 12.05 3.40 -8.17
N GLU A 107 11.79 4.57 -7.57
CA GLU A 107 12.62 5.16 -6.51
C GLU A 107 12.27 4.66 -5.10
N GLY A 108 11.39 3.66 -4.99
CA GLY A 108 10.87 3.15 -3.72
C GLY A 108 9.79 4.00 -3.08
N TYR A 109 9.43 5.14 -3.66
CA TYR A 109 8.31 5.98 -3.22
C TYR A 109 7.78 6.87 -4.35
N GLU A 110 6.56 7.39 -4.16
CA GLU A 110 5.95 8.39 -5.04
C GLU A 110 5.11 9.37 -4.22
N LEU A 111 5.19 10.66 -4.60
CA LEU A 111 4.44 11.75 -4.00
C LEU A 111 3.32 12.18 -4.96
N HIS A 112 2.07 11.81 -4.68
CA HIS A 112 0.93 12.22 -5.49
C HIS A 112 0.57 13.68 -5.19
N ARG A 113 1.07 14.62 -6.01
CA ARG A 113 0.98 16.08 -5.77
C ARG A 113 -0.27 16.71 -6.38
N TRP A 114 -1.40 16.08 -6.22
CA TRP A 114 -2.69 16.52 -6.80
C TRP A 114 -3.15 17.91 -6.38
N ASN A 115 -2.63 18.43 -5.27
CA ASN A 115 -2.98 19.76 -4.72
C ASN A 115 -1.95 20.85 -5.08
N GLY A 116 -0.96 20.54 -5.92
CA GLY A 116 0.15 21.41 -6.29
C GLY A 116 1.43 21.15 -5.50
N ASP A 117 2.57 21.61 -6.04
CA ASP A 117 3.89 21.32 -5.50
C ASP A 117 4.20 22.09 -4.20
N ASP A 118 3.49 23.16 -3.93
CA ASP A 118 3.62 24.01 -2.75
C ASP A 118 2.88 23.44 -1.51
N LYS A 119 2.10 22.38 -1.71
CA LYS A 119 1.34 21.72 -0.64
C LYS A 119 1.89 20.34 -0.32
N PRO A 120 1.66 19.85 0.92
CA PRO A 120 1.95 18.45 1.23
C PRO A 120 1.19 17.52 0.27
N PRO A 121 1.83 16.44 -0.21
CA PRO A 121 1.15 15.47 -1.05
C PRO A 121 0.01 14.80 -0.25
N PRO A 122 -1.21 14.78 -0.78
CA PRO A 122 -2.33 14.12 -0.08
C PRO A 122 -2.15 12.60 0.01
N VAL A 123 -1.43 12.00 -0.94
CA VAL A 123 -1.08 10.57 -0.93
C VAL A 123 0.42 10.40 -1.13
N ILE A 124 0.99 9.47 -0.40
CA ILE A 124 2.39 9.04 -0.47
C ILE A 124 2.40 7.53 -0.62
N THR A 125 2.89 7.03 -1.75
CA THR A 125 3.17 5.61 -1.92
C THR A 125 4.60 5.33 -1.48
N VAL A 126 4.80 4.31 -0.61
CA VAL A 126 6.12 3.85 -0.14
C VAL A 126 6.23 2.36 -0.40
N PHE A 127 7.19 1.96 -1.20
CA PHE A 127 7.42 0.58 -1.57
C PHE A 127 8.79 0.13 -1.11
N SER A 128 8.86 -0.73 -0.09
CA SER A 128 10.11 -1.04 0.64
C SER A 128 10.81 -2.32 0.16
N ALA A 129 10.41 -2.90 -0.99
CA ALA A 129 11.04 -4.10 -1.54
C ALA A 129 11.89 -3.76 -2.76
N PRO A 130 13.25 -3.64 -2.63
CA PRO A 130 14.11 -3.35 -3.76
C PRO A 130 14.20 -4.54 -4.70
N ASN A 131 14.37 -4.26 -6.00
CA ASN A 131 14.45 -5.25 -7.08
C ASN A 131 13.28 -6.26 -7.06
N TYR A 132 12.08 -5.74 -6.80
CA TYR A 132 10.86 -6.54 -6.73
C TYR A 132 10.57 -7.18 -8.11
N THR A 133 10.44 -8.50 -8.16
CA THR A 133 10.24 -9.26 -9.41
C THR A 133 11.24 -8.94 -10.52
N ALA A 134 12.48 -8.59 -10.16
CA ALA A 134 13.55 -8.18 -11.06
C ALA A 134 13.27 -6.88 -11.84
N SER A 135 12.52 -5.94 -11.25
CA SER A 135 12.20 -4.65 -11.86
C SER A 135 13.29 -3.59 -11.71
N ASN A 136 14.38 -3.88 -10.97
CA ASN A 136 15.46 -2.96 -10.64
C ASN A 136 15.00 -1.68 -9.92
N ASN A 137 13.88 -1.72 -9.24
CA ASN A 137 13.44 -0.63 -8.39
C ASN A 137 14.24 -0.57 -7.09
N GLU A 138 14.37 0.62 -6.53
CA GLU A 138 14.85 0.83 -5.17
C GLU A 138 13.75 0.50 -4.13
N GLY A 139 14.14 0.23 -2.90
CA GLY A 139 13.24 0.20 -1.76
C GLY A 139 13.17 1.57 -1.10
N GLY A 140 11.99 1.99 -0.61
CA GLY A 140 11.80 3.27 0.03
C GLY A 140 11.47 3.16 1.53
N VAL A 141 11.88 4.17 2.29
CA VAL A 141 11.48 4.41 3.69
C VAL A 141 11.06 5.86 3.85
N PHE A 142 9.90 6.08 4.44
CA PHE A 142 9.45 7.40 4.87
C PHE A 142 9.75 7.60 6.35
N ILE A 143 10.49 8.66 6.68
CA ILE A 143 10.88 9.02 8.05
C ILE A 143 10.14 10.29 8.44
N THR A 144 9.47 10.25 9.60
CA THR A 144 8.66 11.37 10.09
C THR A 144 8.83 11.57 11.60
N GLY A 145 8.63 12.80 12.06
CA GLY A 145 8.65 13.16 13.47
C GLY A 145 10.02 13.42 14.07
N GLY A 146 11.10 13.43 13.26
CA GLY A 146 12.42 13.87 13.66
C GLY A 146 12.58 15.39 13.68
N GLU A 147 13.71 15.88 14.20
CA GLU A 147 14.07 17.31 14.21
C GLU A 147 14.26 17.86 12.78
N ASP A 148 14.72 17.01 11.86
CA ASP A 148 14.95 17.34 10.45
C ASP A 148 13.67 17.40 9.61
N GLY A 149 12.51 17.13 10.22
CA GLY A 149 11.22 17.05 9.53
C GLY A 149 10.98 15.70 8.86
N ASP A 150 10.14 15.71 7.81
CA ASP A 150 9.76 14.51 7.06
C ASP A 150 10.70 14.34 5.86
N TYR A 151 11.25 13.15 5.65
CA TYR A 151 12.12 12.86 4.50
C TYR A 151 12.04 11.38 4.08
N PHE A 152 12.55 11.09 2.87
CA PHE A 152 12.59 9.77 2.28
C PHE A 152 14.02 9.28 2.15
N VAL A 153 14.19 7.97 2.29
CA VAL A 153 15.45 7.28 2.02
C VAL A 153 15.17 6.16 1.05
N SER A 154 15.89 6.14 -0.07
CA SER A 154 15.88 5.03 -1.01
C SER A 154 17.12 4.16 -0.82
N TYR A 155 17.00 2.88 -1.11
CA TYR A 155 18.09 1.91 -1.01
C TYR A 155 17.96 0.82 -2.07
N GLU A 156 19.10 0.32 -2.53
CA GLU A 156 19.21 -0.77 -3.48
C GLU A 156 19.14 -2.13 -2.78
N GLU A 157 18.92 -3.19 -3.56
CA GLU A 157 19.02 -4.55 -3.03
C GLU A 157 20.48 -4.85 -2.59
N THR A 158 20.62 -5.70 -1.59
CA THR A 158 21.95 -6.16 -1.16
C THR A 158 22.55 -7.13 -2.19
N GLU A 159 23.78 -6.86 -2.63
CA GLU A 159 24.53 -7.76 -3.53
C GLU A 159 24.70 -9.15 -2.89
N LYS A 160 24.91 -9.20 -1.59
CA LYS A 160 25.12 -10.43 -0.85
C LYS A 160 24.01 -10.69 0.15
N LYS A 161 23.07 -11.56 -0.23
CA LYS A 161 21.98 -11.94 0.68
C LYS A 161 22.56 -12.63 1.93
N PRO A 162 22.22 -12.14 3.15
CA PRO A 162 22.82 -12.64 4.39
C PRO A 162 22.37 -14.07 4.75
N TYR A 163 21.36 -14.58 4.06
CA TYR A 163 20.85 -15.95 4.26
C TYR A 163 20.33 -16.51 2.95
N VAL A 164 20.41 -17.81 2.85
CA VAL A 164 19.72 -18.57 1.79
C VAL A 164 18.45 -19.11 2.41
N LEU A 165 17.30 -18.82 1.81
CA LEU A 165 16.05 -19.43 2.24
C LEU A 165 16.20 -20.96 2.16
N PRO A 166 15.83 -21.70 3.22
CA PRO A 166 15.87 -23.16 3.17
C PRO A 166 15.00 -23.64 2.02
N ARG A 167 15.58 -24.48 1.16
CA ARG A 167 14.80 -25.12 0.09
C ARG A 167 13.91 -26.17 0.75
N ILE A 168 12.62 -25.98 0.67
CA ILE A 168 11.64 -26.94 1.14
C ILE A 168 11.47 -27.97 0.02
N PRO A 169 11.80 -29.27 0.23
CA PRO A 169 11.54 -30.31 -0.75
C PRO A 169 10.04 -30.43 -0.99
N ASP A 170 9.64 -30.66 -2.23
CA ASP A 170 8.26 -31.06 -2.53
C ASP A 170 7.97 -32.48 -1.97
N GLU A 171 6.76 -32.94 -2.16
CA GLU A 171 6.30 -34.27 -1.71
C GLU A 171 7.12 -35.44 -2.32
N ASN A 172 7.88 -35.18 -3.39
CA ASN A 172 8.78 -36.13 -4.06
C ASN A 172 10.24 -35.96 -3.66
N GLY A 173 10.54 -35.07 -2.69
CA GLY A 173 11.90 -34.79 -2.24
C GLY A 173 12.71 -33.91 -3.19
N LYS A 174 12.11 -33.35 -4.24
CA LYS A 174 12.77 -32.47 -5.20
C LYS A 174 12.76 -31.06 -4.69
N THR A 175 13.94 -30.49 -4.47
CA THR A 175 14.10 -29.08 -4.13
C THR A 175 14.10 -28.26 -5.42
N SER A 176 13.01 -27.55 -5.71
CA SER A 176 12.96 -26.53 -6.76
C SER A 176 12.92 -25.14 -6.15
N ILE A 177 13.49 -24.14 -6.85
CA ILE A 177 13.33 -22.74 -6.50
C ILE A 177 11.91 -22.26 -6.90
N THR A 178 11.23 -23.05 -7.71
CA THR A 178 9.86 -22.86 -8.17
C THR A 178 8.91 -23.66 -7.27
N GLY A 179 8.62 -23.14 -6.10
CA GLY A 179 7.49 -23.60 -5.28
C GLY A 179 6.20 -22.87 -5.68
N PRO A 180 5.07 -23.20 -5.07
CA PRO A 180 3.77 -22.53 -5.34
C PRO A 180 3.79 -21.00 -5.21
N MET A 181 4.83 -20.41 -4.64
CA MET A 181 5.04 -18.98 -4.62
C MET A 181 5.54 -18.40 -5.96
N ALA A 182 6.13 -19.17 -6.85
CA ALA A 182 6.53 -18.65 -8.17
C ALA A 182 5.29 -18.36 -9.03
N ASP A 183 4.21 -19.13 -8.86
CA ASP A 183 2.96 -18.91 -9.57
C ASP A 183 2.10 -17.81 -8.92
N ALA A 184 2.30 -17.52 -7.62
CA ALA A 184 1.62 -16.44 -6.90
C ALA A 184 2.14 -15.03 -7.30
N PHE A 185 3.31 -14.95 -7.92
CA PHE A 185 3.89 -13.68 -8.41
C PHE A 185 3.66 -13.42 -9.90
N THR A 186 2.87 -14.27 -10.58
CA THR A 186 2.55 -14.10 -12.02
C THR A 186 1.26 -13.30 -12.25
N PHE A 187 0.68 -12.70 -11.22
CA PHE A 187 -0.50 -11.85 -11.31
C PHE A 187 -0.16 -10.41 -10.89
N PHE A 188 0.56 -9.72 -11.79
CA PHE A 188 0.60 -8.25 -11.78
C PHE A 188 0.83 -7.74 -13.20
#